data_1571566513c62b2a0bcd4cb18552db82
#
_entry.id   1571566513c62b2a0bcd4cb18552db82
#
_cell.length_a   1.000
_cell.length_b   1.000
_cell.length_c   1.000
_cell.angle_alpha   90.00
_cell.angle_beta   90.00
_cell.angle_gamma   90.00
#
_symmetry.space_group_name_H-M   'P 1'
#
loop_
_entity.id
_entity.type
_entity.pdbx_description
1 polymer ?
#
loop_
_entity_poly.entity_id
_entity_poly.type
_entity_poly.pdbx_seq_one_letter_code
_entity_poly.pdbx_strand_id
1 'polypeptide(L)'
;MPQESHPQLSGRLKMLVVFVLYFAEGVPFGFVYTTLSYYLRSRGVPLEQIGILSLVGLAWSLKVLWSPLADRFGSRAAWLVPAQVAMILSLLGLAWLAGAPVGPAFWILVGLLCLASATQDLAVDAYTIDLLDTRELGLANGIRIGAYRVGLIAAGGGVLILSDLVGWSPAFVGVGLIMVALAVTVLACRPFHLPRLERPRAALGSRPPSQIKESFRGLMRHANMGVIIVFILAYKAGDAMLGAMVSAFWRDLGFSGTQFGVASITLGKVPAILGGFLGGVLTTRWGISRALWVLGIFQALSILGYWLAALPGSWHYTIYLATLGDNLAGQMGSAAFMAFLMCLCDKRFSASHYAFLSMLFGLSGRLCGYLGGWLAASLGYATFFFLSFLAAWPAFALLPWVLPTVRRIEAASREQSAVSSDY
;
A
#
# COMPACT_ATOMS: atom_id res chain seq x y z
N MET A 1 -7.51 -3.78 -45.73
CA MET A 1 -7.01 -4.95 -45.00
C MET A 1 -8.03 -5.25 -43.93
N PRO A 2 -8.61 -6.46 -43.83
CA PRO A 2 -9.57 -6.78 -42.78
C PRO A 2 -8.87 -6.66 -41.41
N GLN A 3 -9.47 -5.92 -40.49
CA GLN A 3 -9.09 -5.96 -39.06
C GLN A 3 -9.31 -7.40 -38.58
N GLU A 4 -8.23 -8.12 -38.33
CA GLU A 4 -8.31 -9.38 -37.59
C GLU A 4 -9.02 -9.09 -36.28
N SER A 5 -10.24 -9.59 -36.16
CA SER A 5 -11.00 -9.53 -34.91
C SER A 5 -10.27 -10.38 -33.87
N HIS A 6 -9.47 -9.77 -33.05
CA HIS A 6 -8.92 -10.44 -31.86
C HIS A 6 -10.09 -11.01 -31.04
N PRO A 7 -10.03 -12.27 -30.59
CA PRO A 7 -11.08 -12.87 -29.80
C PRO A 7 -11.31 -12.01 -28.57
N GLN A 8 -12.45 -11.32 -28.53
CA GLN A 8 -12.83 -10.50 -27.38
C GLN A 8 -13.03 -11.44 -26.20
N LEU A 9 -12.18 -11.29 -25.19
CA LEU A 9 -12.31 -12.04 -23.94
C LEU A 9 -13.66 -11.73 -23.31
N SER A 10 -14.35 -12.77 -22.82
CA SER A 10 -15.59 -12.56 -22.08
C SER A 10 -15.33 -11.69 -20.85
N GLY A 11 -16.28 -10.83 -20.48
CA GLY A 11 -16.13 -9.96 -19.31
C GLY A 11 -15.81 -10.73 -18.02
N ARG A 12 -16.35 -11.94 -17.84
CA ARG A 12 -16.03 -12.82 -16.71
C ARG A 12 -14.55 -13.23 -16.69
N LEU A 13 -13.98 -13.56 -17.85
CA LEU A 13 -12.58 -13.95 -17.95
C LEU A 13 -11.65 -12.76 -17.70
N LYS A 14 -12.00 -11.55 -18.19
CA LYS A 14 -11.27 -10.32 -17.86
C LYS A 14 -11.25 -10.08 -16.34
N MET A 15 -12.38 -10.26 -15.64
CA MET A 15 -12.45 -10.08 -14.18
C MET A 15 -11.66 -11.13 -13.42
N LEU A 16 -11.62 -12.39 -13.89
CA LEU A 16 -10.77 -13.43 -13.32
C LEU A 16 -9.28 -13.10 -13.47
N VAL A 17 -8.87 -12.61 -14.63
CA VAL A 17 -7.51 -12.14 -14.90
C VAL A 17 -7.11 -11.02 -13.94
N VAL A 18 -7.97 -10.02 -13.77
CA VAL A 18 -7.75 -8.93 -12.82
C VAL A 18 -7.60 -9.48 -11.40
N PHE A 19 -8.48 -10.40 -10.99
CA PHE A 19 -8.39 -11.03 -9.66
C PHE A 19 -7.04 -11.72 -9.44
N VAL A 20 -6.60 -12.58 -10.38
CA VAL A 20 -5.35 -13.33 -10.27
C VAL A 20 -4.14 -12.39 -10.19
N LEU A 21 -4.09 -11.36 -11.02
CA LEU A 21 -2.99 -10.41 -11.06
C LEU A 21 -2.88 -9.59 -9.77
N TYR A 22 -4.00 -9.05 -9.27
CA TYR A 22 -3.97 -8.25 -8.04
C TYR A 22 -3.87 -9.09 -6.77
N PHE A 23 -4.31 -10.33 -6.79
CA PHE A 23 -3.96 -11.29 -5.74
C PHE A 23 -2.43 -11.50 -5.68
N ALA A 24 -1.78 -11.71 -6.84
CA ALA A 24 -0.32 -11.86 -6.93
C ALA A 24 0.44 -10.60 -6.46
N GLU A 25 -0.12 -9.40 -6.64
CA GLU A 25 0.43 -8.13 -6.15
C GLU A 25 0.35 -8.04 -4.61
N GLY A 26 -0.75 -8.52 -4.01
CA GLY A 26 -0.94 -8.50 -2.56
C GLY A 26 -0.02 -9.46 -1.78
N VAL A 27 0.36 -10.61 -2.37
CA VAL A 27 1.13 -11.67 -1.71
C VAL A 27 2.50 -11.16 -1.19
N PRO A 28 3.40 -10.56 -1.98
CA PRO A 28 4.69 -10.09 -1.50
C PRO A 28 4.56 -9.01 -0.42
N PHE A 29 3.58 -8.13 -0.54
CA PHE A 29 3.37 -7.06 0.42
C PHE A 29 2.92 -7.59 1.78
N GLY A 30 1.97 -8.54 1.81
CA GLY A 30 1.54 -9.22 3.03
C GLY A 30 2.68 -10.00 3.68
N PHE A 31 3.49 -10.69 2.89
CA PHE A 31 4.64 -11.42 3.34
C PHE A 31 5.69 -10.51 3.99
N VAL A 32 6.10 -9.43 3.32
CA VAL A 32 7.15 -8.51 3.82
C VAL A 32 6.71 -7.79 5.09
N TYR A 33 5.52 -7.18 5.09
CA TYR A 33 5.12 -6.30 6.19
C TYR A 33 4.46 -7.00 7.37
N THR A 34 3.89 -8.17 7.19
CA THR A 34 3.25 -8.91 8.29
C THR A 34 4.11 -10.10 8.70
N THR A 35 4.40 -11.01 7.76
CA THR A 35 5.10 -12.25 8.07
C THR A 35 6.56 -12.04 8.41
N LEU A 36 7.33 -11.33 7.57
CA LEU A 36 8.76 -11.12 7.84
C LEU A 36 9.01 -10.30 9.10
N SER A 37 8.19 -9.30 9.41
CA SER A 37 8.33 -8.52 10.65
C SER A 37 8.20 -9.40 11.89
N TYR A 38 7.19 -10.27 11.92
CA TYR A 38 6.99 -11.22 13.01
C TYR A 38 8.09 -12.29 13.04
N TYR A 39 8.46 -12.86 11.87
CA TYR A 39 9.52 -13.85 11.73
C TYR A 39 10.86 -13.33 12.26
N LEU A 40 11.29 -12.15 11.81
CA LEU A 40 12.54 -11.55 12.26
C LEU A 40 12.57 -11.36 13.77
N ARG A 41 11.46 -10.90 14.37
CA ARG A 41 11.37 -10.77 15.81
C ARG A 41 11.38 -12.12 16.52
N SER A 42 10.75 -13.14 15.97
CA SER A 42 10.82 -14.52 16.51
C SER A 42 12.23 -15.11 16.48
N ARG A 43 13.10 -14.59 15.58
CA ARG A 43 14.53 -14.96 15.48
C ARG A 43 15.44 -14.10 16.36
N GLY A 44 14.89 -13.20 17.18
CA GLY A 44 15.65 -12.31 18.05
C GLY A 44 16.31 -11.13 17.33
N VAL A 45 15.91 -10.82 16.10
CA VAL A 45 16.47 -9.69 15.34
C VAL A 45 16.10 -8.38 16.04
N PRO A 46 17.07 -7.44 16.23
CA PRO A 46 16.81 -6.14 16.82
C PRO A 46 15.77 -5.31 16.06
N LEU A 47 14.99 -4.49 16.79
CA LEU A 47 13.87 -3.71 16.21
C LEU A 47 14.33 -2.70 15.15
N GLU A 48 15.52 -2.11 15.33
CA GLU A 48 16.12 -1.20 14.33
C GLU A 48 16.36 -1.90 12.99
N GLN A 49 16.76 -3.17 13.01
CA GLN A 49 16.93 -3.95 11.78
C GLN A 49 15.57 -4.33 11.17
N ILE A 50 14.55 -4.61 11.99
CA ILE A 50 13.18 -4.86 11.49
C ILE A 50 12.64 -3.60 10.82
N GLY A 51 12.98 -2.41 11.32
CA GLY A 51 12.65 -1.14 10.69
C GLY A 51 13.16 -1.00 9.25
N ILE A 52 14.25 -1.70 8.87
CA ILE A 52 14.80 -1.72 7.51
C ILE A 52 13.75 -2.25 6.50
N LEU A 53 12.82 -3.12 6.91
CA LEU A 53 11.74 -3.57 6.04
C LEU A 53 10.93 -2.39 5.45
N SER A 54 10.79 -1.31 6.21
CA SER A 54 10.14 -0.09 5.71
C SER A 54 10.96 0.56 4.59
N LEU A 55 12.31 0.61 4.71
CA LEU A 55 13.18 1.17 3.66
C LEU A 55 13.22 0.29 2.41
N VAL A 56 13.28 -1.03 2.57
CA VAL A 56 13.23 -1.94 1.41
C VAL A 56 11.94 -1.73 0.61
N GLY A 57 10.86 -1.34 1.28
CA GLY A 57 9.60 -0.93 0.67
C GLY A 57 9.69 0.33 -0.21
N LEU A 58 10.79 1.07 -0.22
CA LEU A 58 11.02 2.18 -1.17
C LEU A 58 10.94 1.72 -2.63
N ALA A 59 11.21 0.44 -2.93
CA ALA A 59 11.07 -0.10 -4.27
C ALA A 59 9.67 0.20 -4.85
N TRP A 60 8.59 0.03 -4.07
CA TRP A 60 7.22 0.34 -4.52
C TRP A 60 6.96 1.83 -4.71
N SER A 61 7.64 2.69 -3.97
CA SER A 61 7.52 4.15 -4.14
C SER A 61 8.35 4.65 -5.33
N LEU A 62 9.51 4.03 -5.56
CA LEU A 62 10.46 4.43 -6.60
C LEU A 62 10.21 3.76 -7.96
N LYS A 63 9.22 2.86 -8.07
CA LYS A 63 8.89 2.16 -9.34
C LYS A 63 8.65 3.13 -10.52
N VAL A 64 8.28 4.37 -10.23
CA VAL A 64 8.12 5.42 -11.24
C VAL A 64 9.41 5.70 -12.02
N LEU A 65 10.60 5.48 -11.42
CA LEU A 65 11.89 5.74 -12.05
C LEU A 65 12.17 4.80 -13.24
N TRP A 66 11.68 3.56 -13.18
CA TRP A 66 11.85 2.59 -14.28
C TRP A 66 10.56 2.31 -15.04
N SER A 67 9.43 2.93 -14.68
CA SER A 67 8.17 2.79 -15.42
C SER A 67 8.30 3.17 -16.91
N PRO A 68 9.10 4.20 -17.31
CA PRO A 68 9.28 4.51 -18.74
C PRO A 68 9.96 3.38 -19.52
N LEU A 69 10.79 2.56 -18.86
CA LEU A 69 11.41 1.39 -19.49
C LEU A 69 10.35 0.33 -19.80
N ALA A 70 9.44 0.07 -18.85
CA ALA A 70 8.33 -0.89 -19.05
C ALA A 70 7.35 -0.42 -20.13
N ASP A 71 7.21 0.89 -20.33
CA ASP A 71 6.38 1.43 -21.41
C ASP A 71 7.07 1.39 -22.77
N ARG A 72 8.40 1.43 -22.79
CA ARG A 72 9.22 1.52 -24.01
C ARG A 72 9.63 0.17 -24.57
N PHE A 73 9.93 -0.80 -23.70
CA PHE A 73 10.54 -2.08 -24.07
C PHE A 73 9.64 -3.29 -23.74
N GLY A 74 9.46 -4.17 -24.74
CA GLY A 74 8.86 -5.48 -24.57
C GLY A 74 7.33 -5.48 -24.40
N SER A 75 6.77 -6.68 -24.32
CA SER A 75 5.36 -6.91 -23.95
C SER A 75 5.17 -6.83 -22.42
N ARG A 76 3.94 -6.70 -21.96
CA ARG A 76 3.63 -6.72 -20.52
C ARG A 76 4.09 -8.04 -19.86
N ALA A 77 3.94 -9.16 -20.56
CA ALA A 77 4.43 -10.46 -20.10
C ALA A 77 5.98 -10.50 -19.96
N ALA A 78 6.72 -9.80 -20.82
CA ALA A 78 8.18 -9.73 -20.74
C ALA A 78 8.70 -9.04 -19.47
N TRP A 79 7.87 -8.24 -18.79
CA TRP A 79 8.18 -7.65 -17.48
C TRP A 79 7.60 -8.47 -16.35
N LEU A 80 6.40 -9.01 -16.53
CA LEU A 80 5.66 -9.76 -15.51
C LEU A 80 6.36 -11.09 -15.17
N VAL A 81 6.70 -11.89 -16.20
CA VAL A 81 7.27 -13.24 -16.00
C VAL A 81 8.63 -13.22 -15.30
N PRO A 82 9.64 -12.42 -15.75
CA PRO A 82 10.90 -12.33 -15.04
C PRO A 82 10.76 -11.82 -13.60
N ALA A 83 9.84 -10.87 -13.36
CA ALA A 83 9.55 -10.39 -12.01
C ALA A 83 9.00 -11.51 -11.11
N GLN A 84 8.06 -12.31 -11.62
CA GLN A 84 7.53 -13.47 -10.88
C GLN A 84 8.60 -14.52 -10.62
N VAL A 85 9.44 -14.84 -11.60
CA VAL A 85 10.58 -15.77 -11.42
C VAL A 85 11.55 -15.26 -10.35
N ALA A 86 11.91 -13.97 -10.40
CA ALA A 86 12.78 -13.39 -9.39
C ALA A 86 12.17 -13.43 -7.97
N MET A 87 10.86 -13.21 -7.84
CA MET A 87 10.15 -13.35 -6.56
C MET A 87 10.15 -14.80 -6.07
N ILE A 88 9.87 -15.77 -6.94
CA ILE A 88 9.89 -17.20 -6.59
C ILE A 88 11.28 -17.60 -6.09
N LEU A 89 12.34 -17.25 -6.83
CA LEU A 89 13.71 -17.54 -6.44
C LEU A 89 14.08 -16.88 -5.09
N SER A 90 13.64 -15.63 -4.88
CA SER A 90 13.87 -14.93 -3.61
C SER A 90 13.14 -15.62 -2.45
N LEU A 91 11.89 -16.04 -2.63
CA LEU A 91 11.10 -16.74 -1.62
C LEU A 91 11.70 -18.13 -1.28
N LEU A 92 12.14 -18.88 -2.28
CA LEU A 92 12.80 -20.17 -2.08
C LEU A 92 14.16 -19.99 -1.38
N GLY A 93 14.92 -18.95 -1.75
CA GLY A 93 16.14 -18.58 -1.06
C GLY A 93 15.92 -18.19 0.40
N LEU A 94 14.87 -17.41 0.68
CA LEU A 94 14.46 -17.08 2.05
C LEU A 94 14.01 -18.31 2.84
N ALA A 95 13.30 -19.24 2.19
CA ALA A 95 12.92 -20.51 2.80
C ALA A 95 14.15 -21.37 3.18
N TRP A 96 15.16 -21.39 2.32
CA TRP A 96 16.43 -22.09 2.60
C TRP A 96 17.19 -21.44 3.76
N LEU A 97 17.17 -20.09 3.84
CA LEU A 97 17.80 -19.34 4.92
C LEU A 97 16.97 -19.27 6.21
N ALA A 98 15.73 -19.79 6.24
CA ALA A 98 14.84 -19.62 7.39
C ALA A 98 15.35 -20.24 8.70
N GLY A 99 16.24 -21.24 8.63
CA GLY A 99 16.91 -21.84 9.80
C GLY A 99 18.24 -21.16 10.17
N ALA A 100 18.83 -20.39 9.27
CA ALA A 100 20.13 -19.77 9.43
C ALA A 100 20.05 -18.41 10.19
N PRO A 101 21.17 -17.88 10.72
CA PRO A 101 21.23 -16.52 11.23
C PRO A 101 20.89 -15.50 10.14
N VAL A 102 20.17 -14.44 10.52
CA VAL A 102 19.81 -13.35 9.60
C VAL A 102 21.08 -12.55 9.26
N GLY A 103 21.53 -12.67 8.02
CA GLY A 103 22.75 -12.02 7.51
C GLY A 103 22.50 -11.25 6.21
N PRO A 104 23.56 -10.73 5.56
CA PRO A 104 23.45 -9.93 4.34
C PRO A 104 22.67 -10.62 3.21
N ALA A 105 22.86 -11.94 3.03
CA ALA A 105 22.16 -12.71 2.00
C ALA A 105 20.63 -12.66 2.18
N PHE A 106 20.14 -12.71 3.43
CA PHE A 106 18.72 -12.57 3.73
C PHE A 106 18.18 -11.21 3.25
N TRP A 107 18.88 -10.12 3.57
CA TRP A 107 18.47 -8.76 3.20
C TRP A 107 18.55 -8.51 1.68
N ILE A 108 19.54 -9.10 1.00
CA ILE A 108 19.62 -9.05 -0.47
C ILE A 108 18.39 -9.73 -1.09
N LEU A 109 18.00 -10.92 -0.59
CA LEU A 109 16.82 -11.62 -1.09
C LEU A 109 15.52 -10.84 -0.82
N VAL A 110 15.38 -10.23 0.36
CA VAL A 110 14.25 -9.36 0.65
C VAL A 110 14.22 -8.13 -0.27
N GLY A 111 15.37 -7.52 -0.54
CA GLY A 111 15.51 -6.42 -1.49
C GLY A 111 15.11 -6.81 -2.92
N LEU A 112 15.58 -7.96 -3.39
CA LEU A 112 15.23 -8.52 -4.70
C LEU A 112 13.74 -8.85 -4.79
N LEU A 113 13.16 -9.43 -3.74
CA LEU A 113 11.72 -9.69 -3.65
C LEU A 113 10.91 -8.40 -3.80
N CYS A 114 11.27 -7.33 -3.08
CA CYS A 114 10.57 -6.05 -3.14
C CYS A 114 10.72 -5.36 -4.50
N LEU A 115 11.93 -5.40 -5.09
CA LEU A 115 12.19 -4.81 -6.40
C LEU A 115 11.42 -5.56 -7.50
N ALA A 116 11.42 -6.88 -7.45
CA ALA A 116 10.67 -7.73 -8.38
C ALA A 116 9.16 -7.51 -8.24
N SER A 117 8.64 -7.44 -7.00
CA SER A 117 7.24 -7.13 -6.75
C SER A 117 6.85 -5.75 -7.28
N ALA A 118 7.63 -4.71 -7.02
CA ALA A 118 7.37 -3.38 -7.56
C ALA A 118 7.38 -3.33 -9.10
N THR A 119 8.21 -4.18 -9.73
CA THR A 119 8.25 -4.35 -11.18
C THR A 119 7.03 -5.10 -11.70
N GLN A 120 6.59 -6.15 -10.97
CA GLN A 120 5.33 -6.84 -11.25
C GLN A 120 4.14 -5.88 -11.22
N ASP A 121 4.03 -5.03 -10.17
CA ASP A 121 2.94 -4.06 -10.02
C ASP A 121 2.84 -3.14 -11.24
N LEU A 122 3.99 -2.65 -11.77
CA LEU A 122 4.02 -1.85 -12.99
C LEU A 122 3.42 -2.58 -14.18
N ALA A 123 3.80 -3.84 -14.36
CA ALA A 123 3.32 -4.65 -15.48
C ALA A 123 1.83 -4.96 -15.34
N VAL A 124 1.36 -5.26 -14.11
CA VAL A 124 -0.04 -5.56 -13.77
C VAL A 124 -0.93 -4.35 -14.00
N ASP A 125 -0.54 -3.17 -13.47
CA ASP A 125 -1.31 -1.93 -13.63
C ASP A 125 -1.47 -1.58 -15.12
N ALA A 126 -0.36 -1.64 -15.87
CA ALA A 126 -0.37 -1.32 -17.30
C ALA A 126 -1.16 -2.35 -18.13
N TYR A 127 -1.05 -3.64 -17.79
CA TYR A 127 -1.81 -4.70 -18.46
C TYR A 127 -3.32 -4.55 -18.21
N THR A 128 -3.70 -4.23 -16.97
CA THR A 128 -5.12 -4.05 -16.59
C THR A 128 -5.75 -2.88 -17.34
N ILE A 129 -5.02 -1.78 -17.53
CA ILE A 129 -5.48 -0.64 -18.34
C ILE A 129 -5.68 -1.06 -19.81
N ASP A 130 -4.76 -1.89 -20.34
CA ASP A 130 -4.86 -2.35 -21.74
C ASP A 130 -5.98 -3.39 -21.94
N LEU A 131 -6.38 -4.13 -20.90
CA LEU A 131 -7.36 -5.20 -20.93
C LEU A 131 -8.81 -4.70 -20.85
N LEU A 132 -9.06 -3.62 -20.08
CA LEU A 132 -10.40 -3.22 -19.66
C LEU A 132 -10.99 -2.10 -20.51
N ASP A 133 -12.27 -2.22 -20.80
CA ASP A 133 -13.07 -1.16 -21.39
C ASP A 133 -13.58 -0.19 -20.31
N THR A 134 -13.87 1.05 -20.69
CA THR A 134 -14.31 2.10 -19.75
C THR A 134 -15.52 1.69 -18.91
N ARG A 135 -16.43 0.88 -19.48
CA ARG A 135 -17.64 0.38 -18.79
C ARG A 135 -17.34 -0.67 -17.73
N GLU A 136 -16.19 -1.34 -17.81
CA GLU A 136 -15.77 -2.42 -16.91
C GLU A 136 -14.96 -1.91 -15.71
N LEU A 137 -14.45 -0.66 -15.77
CA LEU A 137 -13.53 -0.11 -14.77
C LEU A 137 -14.10 -0.09 -13.34
N GLY A 138 -15.40 0.15 -13.18
CA GLY A 138 -16.03 0.19 -11.86
C GLY A 138 -15.96 -1.16 -11.14
N LEU A 139 -16.42 -2.23 -11.82
CA LEU A 139 -16.40 -3.59 -11.30
C LEU A 139 -14.95 -4.08 -11.10
N ALA A 140 -14.08 -3.81 -12.07
CA ALA A 140 -12.69 -4.21 -12.03
C ALA A 140 -11.94 -3.57 -10.84
N ASN A 141 -12.19 -2.29 -10.51
CA ASN A 141 -11.61 -1.65 -9.33
C ASN A 141 -12.05 -2.32 -8.01
N GLY A 142 -13.31 -2.72 -7.91
CA GLY A 142 -13.78 -3.49 -6.76
C GLY A 142 -13.05 -4.83 -6.62
N ILE A 143 -12.93 -5.58 -7.71
CA ILE A 143 -12.22 -6.86 -7.76
C ILE A 143 -10.73 -6.67 -7.45
N ARG A 144 -10.09 -5.66 -8.03
CA ARG A 144 -8.70 -5.27 -7.76
C ARG A 144 -8.42 -5.11 -6.27
N ILE A 145 -9.21 -4.25 -5.60
CA ILE A 145 -9.05 -3.98 -4.16
C ILE A 145 -9.30 -5.26 -3.35
N GLY A 146 -10.34 -6.02 -3.68
CA GLY A 146 -10.66 -7.27 -2.99
C GLY A 146 -9.55 -8.31 -3.15
N ALA A 147 -9.10 -8.58 -4.37
CA ALA A 147 -8.06 -9.55 -4.70
C ALA A 147 -6.73 -9.21 -4.01
N TYR A 148 -6.30 -7.95 -4.06
CA TYR A 148 -5.11 -7.47 -3.36
C TYR A 148 -5.19 -7.73 -1.85
N ARG A 149 -6.34 -7.46 -1.22
CA ARG A 149 -6.53 -7.73 0.20
C ARG A 149 -6.53 -9.22 0.54
N VAL A 150 -7.08 -10.08 -0.32
CA VAL A 150 -7.01 -11.54 -0.15
C VAL A 150 -5.55 -12.02 -0.22
N GLY A 151 -4.75 -11.48 -1.14
CA GLY A 151 -3.30 -11.74 -1.22
C GLY A 151 -2.55 -11.31 0.05
N LEU A 152 -2.85 -10.11 0.57
CA LEU A 152 -2.31 -9.63 1.84
C LEU A 152 -2.63 -10.56 3.02
N ILE A 153 -3.86 -11.05 3.09
CA ILE A 153 -4.32 -11.97 4.14
C ILE A 153 -3.62 -13.31 4.01
N ALA A 154 -3.57 -13.88 2.81
CA ALA A 154 -2.98 -15.18 2.55
C ALA A 154 -1.49 -15.23 2.93
N ALA A 155 -0.71 -14.25 2.47
CA ALA A 155 0.73 -14.20 2.71
C ALA A 155 1.15 -13.48 4.00
N GLY A 156 0.24 -12.75 4.65
CA GLY A 156 0.43 -12.20 5.98
C GLY A 156 -0.04 -13.18 7.05
N GLY A 157 -1.29 -13.03 7.49
CA GLY A 157 -1.85 -13.85 8.58
C GLY A 157 -1.89 -15.34 8.28
N GLY A 158 -2.19 -15.74 7.03
CA GLY A 158 -2.25 -17.15 6.63
C GLY A 158 -0.91 -17.86 6.77
N VAL A 159 0.19 -17.22 6.37
CA VAL A 159 1.55 -17.80 6.51
C VAL A 159 1.99 -17.88 7.96
N LEU A 160 1.57 -16.96 8.82
CA LEU A 160 1.84 -17.03 10.26
C LEU A 160 1.16 -18.26 10.90
N ILE A 161 -0.10 -18.52 10.54
CA ILE A 161 -0.82 -19.73 10.98
C ILE A 161 -0.10 -20.97 10.47
N LEU A 162 0.28 -20.99 9.21
CA LEU A 162 0.99 -22.12 8.60
C LEU A 162 2.35 -22.34 9.26
N SER A 163 3.08 -21.27 9.62
CA SER A 163 4.40 -21.36 10.24
C SER A 163 4.39 -22.04 11.63
N ASP A 164 3.31 -21.87 12.38
CA ASP A 164 3.13 -22.57 13.67
C ASP A 164 2.87 -24.07 13.49
N LEU A 165 2.28 -24.47 12.35
CA LEU A 165 1.94 -25.87 12.07
C LEU A 165 3.11 -26.66 11.47
N VAL A 166 3.83 -26.06 10.52
CA VAL A 166 4.85 -26.76 9.72
C VAL A 166 6.25 -26.16 9.84
N GLY A 167 6.41 -25.06 10.58
CA GLY A 167 7.66 -24.31 10.70
C GLY A 167 7.86 -23.27 9.59
N TRP A 168 8.89 -22.44 9.73
CA TRP A 168 9.12 -21.27 8.87
C TRP A 168 9.52 -21.63 7.44
N SER A 169 10.46 -22.60 7.27
CA SER A 169 10.97 -22.95 5.94
C SER A 169 9.86 -23.50 5.03
N PRO A 170 9.04 -24.50 5.45
CA PRO A 170 7.90 -24.95 4.65
C PRO A 170 6.85 -23.86 4.43
N ALA A 171 6.61 -22.99 5.41
CA ALA A 171 5.66 -21.90 5.25
C ALA A 171 6.10 -20.90 4.15
N PHE A 172 7.39 -20.59 4.09
CA PHE A 172 7.96 -19.72 3.02
C PHE A 172 7.94 -20.41 1.65
N VAL A 173 8.22 -21.73 1.61
CA VAL A 173 8.02 -22.52 0.38
C VAL A 173 6.57 -22.45 -0.08
N GLY A 174 5.60 -22.51 0.85
CA GLY A 174 4.18 -22.36 0.53
C GLY A 174 3.85 -21.05 -0.19
N VAL A 175 4.44 -19.93 0.23
CA VAL A 175 4.32 -18.65 -0.49
C VAL A 175 4.94 -18.72 -1.88
N GLY A 176 6.11 -19.34 -1.99
CA GLY A 176 6.77 -19.59 -3.27
C GLY A 176 5.89 -20.42 -4.21
N LEU A 177 5.24 -21.48 -3.72
CA LEU A 177 4.32 -22.32 -4.49
C LEU A 177 3.08 -21.53 -4.97
N ILE A 178 2.52 -20.66 -4.13
CA ILE A 178 1.46 -19.74 -4.56
C ILE A 178 1.95 -18.89 -5.74
N MET A 179 3.15 -18.32 -5.65
CA MET A 179 3.70 -17.51 -6.75
C MET A 179 3.99 -18.35 -8.00
N VAL A 180 4.44 -19.61 -7.85
CA VAL A 180 4.59 -20.54 -8.98
C VAL A 180 3.25 -20.79 -9.66
N ALA A 181 2.21 -21.12 -8.89
CA ALA A 181 0.87 -21.33 -9.45
C ALA A 181 0.35 -20.11 -10.21
N LEU A 182 0.59 -18.90 -9.69
CA LEU A 182 0.24 -17.65 -10.35
C LEU A 182 1.06 -17.43 -11.64
N ALA A 183 2.36 -17.68 -11.61
CA ALA A 183 3.22 -17.59 -12.79
C ALA A 183 2.83 -18.59 -13.87
N VAL A 184 2.54 -19.84 -13.49
CA VAL A 184 2.02 -20.86 -14.41
C VAL A 184 0.69 -20.44 -15.01
N THR A 185 -0.22 -19.84 -14.24
CA THR A 185 -1.48 -19.31 -14.74
C THR A 185 -1.24 -18.21 -15.78
N VAL A 186 -0.32 -17.29 -15.52
CA VAL A 186 0.05 -16.24 -16.49
C VAL A 186 0.65 -16.82 -17.76
N LEU A 187 1.50 -17.83 -17.65
CA LEU A 187 2.14 -18.48 -18.81
C LEU A 187 1.19 -19.35 -19.62
N ALA A 188 0.28 -20.09 -18.94
CA ALA A 188 -0.62 -21.04 -19.58
C ALA A 188 -1.84 -20.38 -20.22
N CYS A 189 -2.29 -19.24 -19.70
CA CYS A 189 -3.50 -18.58 -20.17
C CYS A 189 -3.22 -17.57 -21.29
N ARG A 190 -3.70 -17.84 -22.49
CA ARG A 190 -3.59 -16.94 -23.66
C ARG A 190 -3.97 -15.47 -23.37
N PRO A 191 -4.96 -15.16 -22.51
CA PRO A 191 -5.30 -13.77 -22.20
C PRO A 191 -4.13 -12.91 -21.74
N PHE A 192 -3.11 -13.49 -21.10
CA PHE A 192 -1.93 -12.75 -20.63
C PHE A 192 -0.89 -12.51 -21.73
N HIS A 193 -1.01 -13.17 -22.89
CA HIS A 193 -0.11 -13.06 -24.03
C HIS A 193 -0.58 -12.08 -25.11
N LEU A 194 -1.60 -11.26 -24.81
CA LEU A 194 -2.05 -10.25 -25.77
C LEU A 194 -0.85 -9.40 -26.21
N PRO A 195 -0.59 -9.32 -27.52
CA PRO A 195 0.42 -8.42 -28.03
C PRO A 195 0.08 -7.00 -27.54
N ARG A 196 1.11 -6.22 -27.30
CA ARG A 196 0.94 -4.80 -27.01
C ARG A 196 0.04 -4.24 -28.09
N LEU A 197 -1.22 -3.92 -27.74
CA LEU A 197 -2.06 -3.14 -28.65
C LEU A 197 -1.20 -1.94 -29.03
N GLU A 198 -0.84 -1.84 -30.31
CA GLU A 198 -0.16 -0.68 -30.83
C GLU A 198 -1.08 0.52 -30.63
N ARG A 199 -1.11 1.03 -29.42
CA ARG A 199 -1.68 2.36 -29.22
C ARG A 199 -0.84 3.26 -30.10
N PRO A 200 -1.44 4.01 -31.02
CA PRO A 200 -0.70 4.99 -31.78
C PRO A 200 0.18 5.77 -30.78
N ARG A 201 1.48 5.84 -31.03
CA ARG A 201 2.45 6.59 -30.22
C ARG A 201 1.95 7.98 -29.79
N ALA A 202 0.97 8.52 -30.52
CA ALA A 202 0.25 9.75 -30.23
C ALA A 202 -0.71 9.68 -29.05
N ALA A 203 -1.22 8.50 -28.64
CA ALA A 203 -2.18 8.40 -27.53
C ALA A 203 -1.50 8.20 -26.15
N LEU A 204 -0.29 7.65 -26.12
CA LEU A 204 0.67 7.78 -25.00
C LEU A 204 1.65 8.91 -25.33
N GLY A 205 1.11 10.01 -25.88
CA GLY A 205 1.91 11.16 -26.21
C GLY A 205 2.90 11.40 -25.08
N SER A 206 4.18 11.23 -25.38
CA SER A 206 5.23 11.93 -24.68
C SER A 206 4.75 13.37 -24.64
N ARG A 207 3.98 13.71 -23.58
CA ARG A 207 3.68 15.14 -23.32
C ARG A 207 5.03 15.79 -23.34
N PRO A 208 5.26 16.81 -24.19
CA PRO A 208 6.56 17.39 -24.30
C PRO A 208 7.04 17.78 -22.90
N PRO A 209 8.32 17.69 -22.58
CA PRO A 209 8.86 18.04 -21.27
C PRO A 209 8.38 19.39 -20.73
N SER A 210 8.01 20.30 -21.63
CA SER A 210 7.35 21.57 -21.32
C SER A 210 5.99 21.40 -20.64
N GLN A 211 5.15 20.45 -21.05
CA GLN A 211 3.84 20.21 -20.45
C GLN A 211 3.94 19.55 -19.06
N ILE A 212 4.92 18.67 -18.85
CA ILE A 212 5.20 18.10 -17.53
C ILE A 212 5.63 19.23 -16.59
N LYS A 213 6.56 20.08 -17.03
CA LYS A 213 7.02 21.23 -16.25
C LYS A 213 5.88 22.22 -15.96
N GLU A 214 4.98 22.43 -16.91
CA GLU A 214 3.80 23.29 -16.75
C GLU A 214 2.79 22.69 -15.76
N SER A 215 2.57 21.38 -15.81
CA SER A 215 1.75 20.63 -14.85
C SER A 215 2.26 20.83 -13.42
N PHE A 216 3.56 20.56 -13.18
CA PHE A 216 4.15 20.75 -11.86
C PHE A 216 4.15 22.21 -11.41
N ARG A 217 4.39 23.16 -12.34
CA ARG A 217 4.28 24.59 -12.03
C ARG A 217 2.85 24.98 -11.65
N GLY A 218 1.83 24.38 -12.29
CA GLY A 218 0.42 24.54 -11.92
C GLY A 218 0.14 24.08 -10.50
N LEU A 219 0.61 22.87 -10.14
CA LEU A 219 0.46 22.32 -8.79
C LEU A 219 1.17 23.21 -7.74
N MET A 220 2.38 23.67 -8.03
CA MET A 220 3.15 24.54 -7.12
C MET A 220 2.58 25.96 -6.98
N ARG A 221 1.66 26.37 -7.84
CA ARG A 221 0.97 27.67 -7.74
C ARG A 221 -0.18 27.71 -6.72
N HIS A 222 -0.59 26.55 -6.18
CA HIS A 222 -1.57 26.56 -5.09
C HIS A 222 -1.03 27.37 -3.91
N ALA A 223 -1.88 28.22 -3.35
CA ALA A 223 -1.54 28.99 -2.16
C ALA A 223 -1.10 28.01 -1.04
N ASN A 224 0.00 28.33 -0.37
CA ASN A 224 0.56 27.54 0.72
C ASN A 224 1.03 26.10 0.34
N MET A 225 1.41 25.87 -0.94
CA MET A 225 1.80 24.52 -1.39
C MET A 225 2.96 23.92 -0.56
N GLY A 226 3.90 24.74 -0.10
CA GLY A 226 4.95 24.29 0.81
C GLY A 226 4.40 23.71 2.12
N VAL A 227 3.41 24.38 2.72
CA VAL A 227 2.73 23.89 3.94
C VAL A 227 1.93 22.63 3.64
N ILE A 228 1.28 22.55 2.48
CA ILE A 228 0.55 21.36 2.03
C ILE A 228 1.49 20.16 1.90
N ILE A 229 2.69 20.33 1.33
CA ILE A 229 3.70 19.27 1.23
C ILE A 229 4.12 18.79 2.62
N VAL A 230 4.43 19.70 3.54
CA VAL A 230 4.79 19.34 4.92
C VAL A 230 3.62 18.61 5.61
N PHE A 231 2.40 19.06 5.39
CA PHE A 231 1.20 18.41 5.90
C PHE A 231 1.06 16.96 5.36
N ILE A 232 1.27 16.75 4.05
CA ILE A 232 1.24 15.40 3.44
C ILE A 232 2.28 14.48 4.09
N LEU A 233 3.48 14.98 4.34
CA LEU A 233 4.56 14.22 4.98
C LEU A 233 4.24 13.91 6.46
N ALA A 234 3.56 14.80 7.16
CA ALA A 234 3.30 14.70 8.59
C ALA A 234 2.02 13.94 8.95
N TYR A 235 0.96 14.04 8.13
CA TYR A 235 -0.38 13.58 8.51
C TYR A 235 -0.48 12.10 8.87
N LYS A 236 0.32 11.27 8.22
CA LYS A 236 0.38 9.81 8.48
C LYS A 236 1.66 9.39 9.19
N ALA A 237 2.47 10.34 9.67
CA ALA A 237 3.77 10.01 10.26
C ALA A 237 3.65 9.10 11.49
N GLY A 238 2.74 9.41 12.42
CA GLY A 238 2.49 8.59 13.60
C GLY A 238 2.05 7.16 13.27
N ASP A 239 1.06 7.03 12.39
CA ASP A 239 0.55 5.74 11.91
C ASP A 239 1.62 4.94 11.12
N ALA A 240 2.42 5.62 10.32
CA ALA A 240 3.50 4.99 9.56
C ALA A 240 4.64 4.45 10.45
N MET A 241 4.90 5.08 11.58
CA MET A 241 5.89 4.59 12.55
C MET A 241 5.50 3.23 13.12
N LEU A 242 4.20 2.97 13.32
CA LEU A 242 3.71 1.70 13.86
C LEU A 242 4.07 0.50 12.97
N GLY A 243 3.87 0.61 11.68
CA GLY A 243 4.23 -0.33 10.61
C GLY A 243 4.64 -1.74 11.06
N ALA A 244 5.92 -2.06 10.87
CA ALA A 244 6.49 -3.35 11.26
C ALA A 244 6.56 -3.57 12.79
N MET A 245 6.52 -2.49 13.60
CA MET A 245 6.68 -2.57 15.05
C MET A 245 5.50 -3.21 15.76
N VAL A 246 4.29 -3.06 15.25
CA VAL A 246 3.10 -3.73 15.79
C VAL A 246 3.25 -5.25 15.72
N SER A 247 3.73 -5.80 14.60
CA SER A 247 3.96 -7.24 14.44
C SER A 247 5.04 -7.76 15.40
N ALA A 248 6.12 -6.99 15.58
CA ALA A 248 7.18 -7.29 16.52
C ALA A 248 6.67 -7.23 17.98
N PHE A 249 5.85 -6.25 18.30
CA PHE A 249 5.25 -6.09 19.63
C PHE A 249 4.33 -7.24 20.01
N TRP A 250 3.48 -7.72 19.07
CA TRP A 250 2.67 -8.93 19.27
C TRP A 250 3.54 -10.13 19.64
N ARG A 251 4.69 -10.30 18.96
CA ARG A 251 5.62 -11.38 19.25
C ARG A 251 6.25 -11.24 20.63
N ASP A 252 6.67 -10.04 21.01
CA ASP A 252 7.32 -9.76 22.30
C ASP A 252 6.37 -9.91 23.49
N LEU A 253 5.06 -9.72 23.29
CA LEU A 253 4.03 -10.05 24.27
C LEU A 253 3.80 -11.57 24.42
N GLY A 254 4.48 -12.42 23.65
CA GLY A 254 4.42 -13.87 23.75
C GLY A 254 3.30 -14.54 22.94
N PHE A 255 2.57 -13.78 22.10
CA PHE A 255 1.55 -14.37 21.24
C PHE A 255 2.17 -15.24 20.14
N SER A 256 1.52 -16.39 19.85
CA SER A 256 1.92 -17.28 18.75
C SER A 256 1.65 -16.66 17.38
N GLY A 257 2.28 -17.21 16.33
CA GLY A 257 2.02 -16.83 14.95
C GLY A 257 0.56 -17.02 14.57
N THR A 258 -0.07 -18.09 15.05
CA THR A 258 -1.51 -18.36 14.83
C THR A 258 -2.39 -17.28 15.49
N GLN A 259 -2.11 -16.94 16.76
CA GLN A 259 -2.90 -15.91 17.46
C GLN A 259 -2.78 -14.55 16.75
N PHE A 260 -1.56 -14.13 16.42
CA PHE A 260 -1.36 -12.89 15.68
C PHE A 260 -1.92 -12.98 14.25
N GLY A 261 -1.75 -14.11 13.56
CA GLY A 261 -2.29 -14.33 12.22
C GLY A 261 -3.81 -14.18 12.16
N VAL A 262 -4.53 -14.83 13.08
CA VAL A 262 -5.99 -14.70 13.20
C VAL A 262 -6.37 -13.27 13.57
N ALA A 263 -5.71 -12.65 14.55
CA ALA A 263 -5.99 -11.29 14.96
C ALA A 263 -5.72 -10.29 13.81
N SER A 264 -4.65 -10.46 13.05
CA SER A 264 -4.32 -9.59 11.92
C SER A 264 -5.38 -9.64 10.80
N ILE A 265 -6.07 -10.77 10.63
CA ILE A 265 -7.17 -10.94 9.69
C ILE A 265 -8.45 -10.34 10.28
N THR A 266 -8.88 -10.82 11.45
CA THR A 266 -10.19 -10.49 12.03
C THR A 266 -10.25 -9.08 12.61
N LEU A 267 -9.23 -8.65 13.33
CA LEU A 267 -9.15 -7.33 13.99
C LEU A 267 -8.32 -6.32 13.19
N GLY A 268 -7.53 -6.78 12.24
CA GLY A 268 -6.78 -5.95 11.32
C GLY A 268 -7.54 -5.66 10.03
N LYS A 269 -7.65 -6.66 9.16
CA LYS A 269 -8.11 -6.44 7.77
C LYS A 269 -9.62 -6.20 7.65
N VAL A 270 -10.45 -6.89 8.45
CA VAL A 270 -11.92 -6.69 8.41
C VAL A 270 -12.29 -5.29 8.90
N PRO A 271 -11.83 -4.81 10.07
CA PRO A 271 -12.10 -3.43 10.49
C PRO A 271 -11.51 -2.38 9.57
N ALA A 272 -10.35 -2.67 8.94
CA ALA A 272 -9.77 -1.76 7.95
C ALA A 272 -10.68 -1.54 6.72
N ILE A 273 -11.35 -2.60 6.25
CA ILE A 273 -12.33 -2.49 5.15
C ILE A 273 -13.52 -1.64 5.59
N LEU A 274 -14.07 -1.92 6.77
CA LEU A 274 -15.20 -1.17 7.34
C LEU A 274 -14.82 0.29 7.58
N GLY A 275 -13.63 0.54 8.14
CA GLY A 275 -13.09 1.88 8.38
C GLY A 275 -12.93 2.68 7.09
N GLY A 276 -12.38 2.08 6.04
CA GLY A 276 -12.27 2.73 4.73
C GLY A 276 -13.63 3.13 4.14
N PHE A 277 -14.62 2.23 4.23
CA PHE A 277 -15.98 2.50 3.77
C PHE A 277 -16.65 3.62 4.59
N LEU A 278 -16.66 3.50 5.93
CA LEU A 278 -17.22 4.50 6.83
C LEU A 278 -16.53 5.85 6.68
N GLY A 279 -15.20 5.86 6.59
CA GLY A 279 -14.41 7.07 6.37
C GLY A 279 -14.76 7.75 5.04
N GLY A 280 -14.95 6.99 3.96
CA GLY A 280 -15.41 7.49 2.67
C GLY A 280 -16.79 8.12 2.74
N VAL A 281 -17.77 7.44 3.36
CA VAL A 281 -19.14 7.95 3.55
C VAL A 281 -19.14 9.22 4.39
N LEU A 282 -18.40 9.25 5.51
CA LEU A 282 -18.30 10.41 6.39
C LEU A 282 -17.62 11.58 5.70
N THR A 283 -16.57 11.32 4.93
CA THR A 283 -15.87 12.37 4.15
C THR A 283 -16.79 12.99 3.11
N THR A 284 -17.59 12.19 2.43
CA THR A 284 -18.59 12.68 1.46
C THR A 284 -19.67 13.53 2.14
N ARG A 285 -20.14 13.12 3.33
CA ARG A 285 -21.20 13.84 4.06
C ARG A 285 -20.72 15.12 4.74
N TRP A 286 -19.54 15.10 5.35
CA TRP A 286 -19.01 16.21 6.16
C TRP A 286 -18.16 17.18 5.37
N GLY A 287 -17.71 16.80 4.16
CA GLY A 287 -16.68 17.48 3.38
C GLY A 287 -15.27 17.12 3.87
N ILE A 288 -14.29 17.26 2.98
CA ILE A 288 -12.89 16.89 3.21
C ILE A 288 -12.32 17.64 4.41
N SER A 289 -12.62 18.94 4.51
CA SER A 289 -12.09 19.81 5.56
C SER A 289 -12.43 19.33 6.97
N ARG A 290 -13.69 18.93 7.22
CA ARG A 290 -14.13 18.44 8.53
C ARG A 290 -13.65 17.01 8.76
N ALA A 291 -13.66 16.19 7.72
CA ALA A 291 -13.22 14.80 7.80
C ALA A 291 -11.72 14.70 8.17
N LEU A 292 -10.84 15.54 7.62
CA LEU A 292 -9.43 15.56 7.99
C LEU A 292 -9.21 15.85 9.48
N TRP A 293 -9.99 16.75 10.08
CA TRP A 293 -9.92 17.01 11.52
C TRP A 293 -10.44 15.84 12.32
N VAL A 294 -11.70 15.47 12.14
CA VAL A 294 -12.39 14.52 13.01
C VAL A 294 -11.81 13.11 12.89
N LEU A 295 -11.68 12.61 11.63
CA LEU A 295 -11.19 11.25 11.40
C LEU A 295 -9.68 11.16 11.62
N GLY A 296 -8.93 12.24 11.37
CA GLY A 296 -7.51 12.31 11.68
C GLY A 296 -7.23 12.29 13.19
N ILE A 297 -7.96 13.06 13.99
CA ILE A 297 -7.85 13.01 15.46
C ILE A 297 -8.23 11.62 15.98
N PHE A 298 -9.32 11.02 15.45
CA PHE A 298 -9.73 9.68 15.83
C PHE A 298 -8.63 8.64 15.52
N GLN A 299 -7.98 8.75 14.36
CA GLN A 299 -6.82 7.93 14.00
C GLN A 299 -5.63 8.18 14.95
N ALA A 300 -5.29 9.44 15.26
CA ALA A 300 -4.20 9.72 16.17
C ALA A 300 -4.47 9.15 17.57
N LEU A 301 -5.69 9.29 18.08
CA LEU A 301 -6.08 8.75 19.39
C LEU A 301 -6.03 7.21 19.43
N SER A 302 -6.27 6.52 18.32
CA SER A 302 -6.21 5.05 18.28
C SER A 302 -4.82 4.50 18.61
N ILE A 303 -3.76 5.25 18.31
CA ILE A 303 -2.37 4.89 18.64
C ILE A 303 -2.17 4.71 20.15
N LEU A 304 -2.93 5.48 20.98
CA LEU A 304 -2.88 5.34 22.44
C LEU A 304 -3.33 3.95 22.92
N GLY A 305 -4.09 3.21 22.13
CA GLY A 305 -4.42 1.82 22.42
C GLY A 305 -3.16 0.94 22.52
N TYR A 306 -2.21 1.10 21.60
CA TYR A 306 -0.93 0.39 21.67
C TYR A 306 -0.05 0.89 22.81
N TRP A 307 -0.07 2.19 23.09
CA TRP A 307 0.62 2.74 24.27
C TRP A 307 0.09 2.11 25.55
N LEU A 308 -1.22 2.03 25.74
CA LEU A 308 -1.84 1.38 26.89
C LEU A 308 -1.45 -0.10 26.98
N ALA A 309 -1.44 -0.81 25.84
CA ALA A 309 -1.05 -2.22 25.79
C ALA A 309 0.44 -2.44 26.15
N ALA A 310 1.29 -1.43 25.94
CA ALA A 310 2.73 -1.48 26.24
C ALA A 310 3.09 -1.06 27.66
N LEU A 311 2.14 -0.58 28.47
CA LEU A 311 2.38 -0.19 29.86
C LEU A 311 2.61 -1.42 30.77
N PRO A 312 3.52 -1.33 31.75
CA PRO A 312 3.69 -2.39 32.75
C PRO A 312 2.38 -2.69 33.48
N GLY A 313 2.05 -3.97 33.62
CA GLY A 313 0.80 -4.40 34.27
C GLY A 313 -0.46 -4.22 33.45
N SER A 314 -0.37 -3.85 32.18
CA SER A 314 -1.53 -3.80 31.30
C SER A 314 -2.14 -5.19 31.11
N TRP A 315 -3.47 -5.22 30.92
CA TRP A 315 -4.14 -6.48 30.61
C TRP A 315 -3.64 -7.04 29.28
N HIS A 316 -3.21 -8.30 29.28
CA HIS A 316 -2.55 -8.94 28.14
C HIS A 316 -3.36 -8.85 26.81
N TYR A 317 -4.70 -8.80 26.91
CA TYR A 317 -5.57 -8.69 25.74
C TYR A 317 -5.85 -7.25 25.28
N THR A 318 -5.31 -6.22 25.92
CA THR A 318 -5.47 -4.81 25.48
C THR A 318 -5.00 -4.60 24.04
N ILE A 319 -4.02 -5.36 23.59
CA ILE A 319 -3.50 -5.30 22.22
C ILE A 319 -4.55 -5.66 21.15
N TYR A 320 -5.51 -6.53 21.47
CA TYR A 320 -6.61 -6.86 20.55
C TYR A 320 -7.49 -5.64 20.29
N LEU A 321 -7.85 -4.91 21.35
CA LEU A 321 -8.64 -3.68 21.25
C LEU A 321 -7.83 -2.58 20.54
N ALA A 322 -6.54 -2.46 20.83
CA ALA A 322 -5.64 -1.54 20.15
C ALA A 322 -5.61 -1.83 18.65
N THR A 323 -5.43 -3.10 18.25
CA THR A 323 -5.40 -3.52 16.85
C THR A 323 -6.71 -3.25 16.13
N LEU A 324 -7.85 -3.56 16.77
CA LEU A 324 -9.18 -3.27 16.22
C LEU A 324 -9.39 -1.77 16.01
N GLY A 325 -9.14 -0.97 17.05
CA GLY A 325 -9.35 0.47 17.04
C GLY A 325 -8.47 1.18 16.03
N ASP A 326 -7.18 0.82 15.99
CA ASP A 326 -6.21 1.43 15.09
C ASP A 326 -6.50 1.10 13.62
N ASN A 327 -6.82 -0.15 13.29
CA ASN A 327 -7.16 -0.50 11.91
C ASN A 327 -8.46 0.15 11.44
N LEU A 328 -9.47 0.26 12.30
CA LEU A 328 -10.71 0.95 11.98
C LEU A 328 -10.47 2.46 11.78
N ALA A 329 -9.93 3.12 12.79
CA ALA A 329 -9.69 4.57 12.80
C ALA A 329 -8.65 5.00 11.76
N GLY A 330 -7.56 4.23 11.63
CA GLY A 330 -6.49 4.48 10.67
C GLY A 330 -6.97 4.45 9.22
N GLN A 331 -7.91 3.54 8.87
CA GLN A 331 -8.49 3.51 7.53
C GLN A 331 -9.55 4.59 7.31
N MET A 332 -10.29 4.99 8.35
CA MET A 332 -11.19 6.15 8.26
C MET A 332 -10.39 7.43 7.96
N GLY A 333 -9.29 7.68 8.69
CA GLY A 333 -8.38 8.80 8.44
C GLY A 333 -7.72 8.73 7.06
N SER A 334 -7.35 7.52 6.62
CA SER A 334 -6.78 7.29 5.28
C SER A 334 -7.75 7.66 4.17
N ALA A 335 -9.05 7.33 4.30
CA ALA A 335 -10.06 7.68 3.32
C ALA A 335 -10.20 9.21 3.15
N ALA A 336 -10.24 9.95 4.25
CA ALA A 336 -10.27 11.42 4.23
C ALA A 336 -9.01 12.00 3.60
N PHE A 337 -7.84 11.45 3.92
CA PHE A 337 -6.56 11.89 3.39
C PHE A 337 -6.42 11.61 1.89
N MET A 338 -6.85 10.44 1.41
CA MET A 338 -6.85 10.15 -0.04
C MET A 338 -7.80 11.07 -0.81
N ALA A 339 -8.97 11.37 -0.26
CA ALA A 339 -9.89 12.36 -0.84
C ALA A 339 -9.24 13.75 -0.92
N PHE A 340 -8.49 14.15 0.11
CA PHE A 340 -7.70 15.39 0.11
C PHE A 340 -6.64 15.39 -1.00
N LEU A 341 -5.84 14.32 -1.16
CA LEU A 341 -4.85 14.25 -2.24
C LEU A 341 -5.50 14.37 -3.62
N MET A 342 -6.64 13.70 -3.82
CA MET A 342 -7.38 13.77 -5.08
C MET A 342 -7.95 15.17 -5.33
N CYS A 343 -8.43 15.86 -4.29
CA CYS A 343 -8.96 17.22 -4.37
C CYS A 343 -7.93 18.23 -4.87
N LEU A 344 -6.64 18.04 -4.54
CA LEU A 344 -5.55 18.90 -5.00
C LEU A 344 -5.18 18.72 -6.48
N CYS A 345 -5.66 17.65 -7.12
CA CYS A 345 -5.28 17.30 -8.48
C CYS A 345 -6.08 18.10 -9.50
N ASP A 346 -5.40 18.80 -10.41
CA ASP A 346 -6.04 19.38 -11.60
C ASP A 346 -6.54 18.26 -12.52
N LYS A 347 -7.81 18.32 -12.95
CA LYS A 347 -8.43 17.34 -13.84
C LYS A 347 -7.64 17.11 -15.12
N ARG A 348 -6.92 18.13 -15.63
CA ARG A 348 -6.09 18.04 -16.85
C ARG A 348 -4.84 17.18 -16.65
N PHE A 349 -4.31 17.12 -15.42
CA PHE A 349 -3.05 16.47 -15.07
C PHE A 349 -3.21 15.51 -13.88
N SER A 350 -4.41 15.04 -13.62
CA SER A 350 -4.80 14.31 -12.41
C SER A 350 -3.87 13.12 -12.10
N ALA A 351 -3.50 12.34 -13.11
CA ALA A 351 -2.62 11.19 -12.94
C ALA A 351 -1.21 11.59 -12.45
N SER A 352 -0.61 12.62 -13.05
CA SER A 352 0.73 13.09 -12.68
C SER A 352 0.76 13.75 -11.30
N HIS A 353 -0.27 14.56 -10.99
CA HIS A 353 -0.40 15.22 -9.70
C HIS A 353 -0.61 14.19 -8.58
N TYR A 354 -1.54 13.26 -8.77
CA TYR A 354 -1.81 12.21 -7.79
C TYR A 354 -0.60 11.29 -7.59
N ALA A 355 0.09 10.92 -8.67
CA ALA A 355 1.31 10.11 -8.57
C ALA A 355 2.40 10.81 -7.75
N PHE A 356 2.60 12.11 -7.95
CA PHE A 356 3.57 12.90 -7.18
C PHE A 356 3.18 13.01 -5.70
N LEU A 357 1.93 13.38 -5.40
CA LEU A 357 1.46 13.53 -4.04
C LEU A 357 1.46 12.19 -3.28
N SER A 358 1.06 11.10 -3.94
CA SER A 358 1.12 9.76 -3.35
C SER A 358 2.54 9.23 -3.17
N MET A 359 3.49 9.63 -4.05
CA MET A 359 4.91 9.33 -3.87
C MET A 359 5.46 10.02 -2.61
N LEU A 360 5.15 11.31 -2.40
CA LEU A 360 5.54 12.03 -1.17
C LEU A 360 5.00 11.34 0.08
N PHE A 361 3.73 10.96 0.07
CA PHE A 361 3.10 10.20 1.14
C PHE A 361 3.82 8.85 1.37
N GLY A 362 4.06 8.10 0.30
CA GLY A 362 4.76 6.81 0.38
C GLY A 362 6.18 6.94 0.94
N LEU A 363 6.93 7.97 0.50
CA LEU A 363 8.29 8.24 0.99
C LEU A 363 8.29 8.55 2.49
N SER A 364 7.39 9.44 2.95
CA SER A 364 7.21 9.73 4.37
C SER A 364 6.93 8.47 5.16
N GLY A 365 6.01 7.62 4.69
CA GLY A 365 5.67 6.36 5.34
C GLY A 365 6.86 5.42 5.51
N ARG A 366 7.76 5.35 4.52
CA ARG A 366 8.97 4.50 4.59
C ARG A 366 10.00 5.04 5.58
N LEU A 367 10.25 6.34 5.55
CA LEU A 367 11.18 6.99 6.47
C LEU A 367 10.68 6.93 7.92
N CYS A 368 9.41 7.25 8.15
CA CYS A 368 8.81 7.15 9.48
C CYS A 368 8.80 5.72 10.01
N GLY A 369 8.51 4.72 9.17
CA GLY A 369 8.55 3.32 9.56
C GLY A 369 9.95 2.84 9.95
N TYR A 370 10.99 3.29 9.25
CA TYR A 370 12.39 3.03 9.63
C TYR A 370 12.76 3.67 10.96
N LEU A 371 12.45 4.97 11.12
CA LEU A 371 12.67 5.69 12.39
C LEU A 371 11.92 5.05 13.55
N GLY A 372 10.73 4.50 13.29
CA GLY A 372 9.95 3.75 14.27
C GLY A 372 10.71 2.55 14.84
N GLY A 373 11.43 1.80 14.00
CA GLY A 373 12.28 0.68 14.44
C GLY A 373 13.40 1.13 15.37
N TRP A 374 14.09 2.20 15.02
CA TRP A 374 15.17 2.77 15.84
C TRP A 374 14.66 3.33 17.18
N LEU A 375 13.55 4.06 17.16
CA LEU A 375 12.95 4.61 18.37
C LEU A 375 12.43 3.50 19.30
N ALA A 376 11.77 2.47 18.76
CA ALA A 376 11.29 1.35 19.56
C ALA A 376 12.44 0.57 20.21
N ALA A 377 13.57 0.40 19.52
CA ALA A 377 14.76 -0.25 20.04
C ALA A 377 15.42 0.54 21.16
N SER A 378 15.52 1.87 21.01
CA SER A 378 16.23 2.74 21.95
C SER A 378 15.41 3.12 23.18
N LEU A 379 14.10 3.31 23.05
CA LEU A 379 13.22 3.86 24.08
C LEU A 379 12.20 2.85 24.64
N GLY A 380 12.11 1.68 24.05
CA GLY A 380 11.09 0.68 24.36
C GLY A 380 9.70 1.02 23.79
N TYR A 381 8.81 0.01 23.77
CA TYR A 381 7.51 0.12 23.12
C TYR A 381 6.59 1.19 23.70
N ALA A 382 6.51 1.31 25.03
CA ALA A 382 5.61 2.29 25.64
C ALA A 382 5.95 3.72 25.23
N THR A 383 7.22 4.12 25.35
CA THR A 383 7.69 5.45 24.94
C THR A 383 7.54 5.63 23.44
N PHE A 384 7.88 4.62 22.66
CA PHE A 384 7.75 4.64 21.21
C PHE A 384 6.31 4.90 20.74
N PHE A 385 5.31 4.17 21.25
CA PHE A 385 3.91 4.38 20.87
C PHE A 385 3.39 5.75 21.30
N PHE A 386 3.81 6.24 22.46
CA PHE A 386 3.46 7.59 22.90
C PHE A 386 4.07 8.66 21.97
N LEU A 387 5.34 8.50 21.57
CA LEU A 387 5.97 9.42 20.61
C LEU A 387 5.32 9.32 19.22
N SER A 388 4.89 8.13 18.80
CA SER A 388 4.13 7.96 17.55
C SER A 388 2.79 8.70 17.59
N PHE A 389 2.10 8.69 18.74
CA PHE A 389 0.92 9.51 18.96
C PHE A 389 1.26 11.01 18.87
N LEU A 390 2.33 11.46 19.51
CA LEU A 390 2.76 12.87 19.43
C LEU A 390 3.18 13.27 18.01
N ALA A 391 3.77 12.37 17.24
CA ALA A 391 4.19 12.63 15.85
C ALA A 391 3.02 12.89 14.89
N ALA A 392 1.78 12.55 15.25
CA ALA A 392 0.59 12.87 14.48
C ALA A 392 0.16 14.35 14.64
N TRP A 393 0.48 15.01 15.76
CA TRP A 393 -0.03 16.34 16.08
C TRP A 393 0.50 17.50 15.22
N PRO A 394 1.77 17.51 14.75
CA PRO A 394 2.26 18.57 13.87
C PRO A 394 1.39 18.76 12.62
N ALA A 395 0.81 17.69 12.07
CA ALA A 395 -0.09 17.81 10.95
C ALA A 395 -1.37 18.60 11.29
N PHE A 396 -1.94 18.39 12.47
CA PHE A 396 -3.12 19.15 12.90
C PHE A 396 -2.83 20.63 13.12
N ALA A 397 -1.62 20.95 13.58
CA ALA A 397 -1.19 22.33 13.69
C ALA A 397 -1.12 23.02 12.31
N LEU A 398 -0.85 22.28 11.22
CA LEU A 398 -0.78 22.82 9.85
C LEU A 398 -2.16 22.96 9.18
N LEU A 399 -3.20 22.26 9.65
CA LEU A 399 -4.53 22.25 9.05
C LEU A 399 -5.12 23.66 8.83
N PRO A 400 -5.01 24.65 9.75
CA PRO A 400 -5.54 25.99 9.53
C PRO A 400 -5.02 26.66 8.25
N TRP A 401 -3.79 26.35 7.83
CA TRP A 401 -3.20 26.89 6.60
C TRP A 401 -3.52 26.06 5.35
N VAL A 402 -3.83 24.77 5.52
CA VAL A 402 -4.19 23.85 4.44
C VAL A 402 -5.66 23.97 4.05
N LEU A 403 -6.56 24.07 5.03
CA LEU A 403 -8.01 24.05 4.83
C LEU A 403 -8.58 25.18 3.96
N PRO A 404 -8.06 26.43 3.98
CA PRO A 404 -8.56 27.46 3.08
C PRO A 404 -8.42 27.10 1.61
N THR A 405 -7.33 26.42 1.23
CA THR A 405 -7.12 25.93 -0.14
C THR A 405 -8.13 24.83 -0.49
N VAL A 406 -8.36 23.86 0.42
CA VAL A 406 -9.34 22.78 0.23
C VAL A 406 -10.74 23.35 0.06
N ARG A 407 -11.17 24.26 0.95
CA ARG A 407 -12.51 24.89 0.89
C ARG A 407 -12.74 25.65 -0.39
N ARG A 408 -11.73 26.36 -0.92
CA ARG A 408 -11.84 27.06 -2.22
C ARG A 408 -12.07 26.09 -3.36
N ILE A 409 -11.35 24.94 -3.38
CA ILE A 409 -11.51 23.92 -4.40
C ILE A 409 -12.89 23.25 -4.30
N GLU A 410 -13.34 22.92 -3.07
CA GLU A 410 -14.66 22.33 -2.83
C GLU A 410 -15.79 23.28 -3.26
N ALA A 411 -15.67 24.59 -2.99
CA ALA A 411 -16.65 25.58 -3.40
C ALA A 411 -16.74 25.71 -4.93
N ALA A 412 -15.61 25.84 -5.61
CA ALA A 412 -15.55 25.91 -7.07
C ALA A 412 -16.13 24.67 -7.75
N SER A 413 -15.91 23.48 -7.17
CA SER A 413 -16.48 22.23 -7.69
C SER A 413 -18.00 22.15 -7.54
N ARG A 414 -18.56 22.68 -6.44
CA ARG A 414 -20.01 22.75 -6.23
C ARG A 414 -20.69 23.70 -7.19
N GLU A 415 -20.11 24.86 -7.45
CA GLU A 415 -20.63 25.84 -8.41
C GLU A 415 -20.68 25.25 -9.82
N GLN A 416 -19.61 24.53 -10.25
CA GLN A 416 -19.59 23.86 -11.55
C GLN A 416 -20.66 22.77 -11.68
N SER A 417 -20.93 22.02 -10.59
CA SER A 417 -21.96 20.97 -10.58
C SER A 417 -23.37 21.56 -10.62
N ALA A 418 -23.61 22.70 -9.95
CA ALA A 418 -24.90 23.38 -9.97
C ALA A 418 -25.24 23.92 -11.37
N VAL A 419 -24.27 24.53 -12.05
CA VAL A 419 -24.44 25.05 -13.43
C VAL A 419 -24.72 23.90 -14.42
N SER A 420 -24.12 22.70 -14.20
CA SER A 420 -24.32 21.55 -15.10
C SER A 420 -25.64 20.79 -14.85
N SER A 421 -26.34 21.03 -13.73
CA SER A 421 -27.66 20.42 -13.44
C SER A 421 -28.83 21.27 -13.95
N ASP A 422 -28.58 22.50 -14.36
CA ASP A 422 -29.62 23.43 -14.90
C ASP A 422 -29.72 23.37 -16.43
N TYR A 423 -28.95 22.48 -17.08
CA TYR A 423 -29.01 22.12 -18.50
C TYR A 423 -29.42 20.65 -18.68
#